data_3776c9c751902758b718647c7b31b390
#
_entry.id   3776c9c751902758b718647c7b31b390
#
_cell.length_a   1.000
_cell.length_b   1.000
_cell.length_c   1.000
_cell.angle_alpha   90.00
_cell.angle_beta   90.00
_cell.angle_gamma   90.00
#
_symmetry.space_group_name_H-M   'P 1'
#
loop_
_entity.id
_entity.type
_entity.pdbx_description
1 polymer ?
#
loop_
_entity_poly.entity_id
_entity_poly.type
_entity_poly.pdbx_seq_one_letter_code
_entity_poly.pdbx_strand_id
1 'polypeptide(L)'
;MKNVYFIQVGFAFDKSVYLPYATGTIVAYCKSRPELAEEYDFREIIFRRDDIDKIVDGMESPCVAAFSTYVWNVEFNKALAKAVKAKYPECIIVFGGHSVSDRMEFLENEYIDILTLGEGEEVTANLLTALKDGTDLSDCCGIAFRDTDGSKILTAPHCPESVGNYPSPYLTGVFDSIIEKNPDTMFDTIIETNRGCPYNCSYCDWSNHKKLRLFPMEKVKGELEWLSSHQIEYCFCADANFGMFDRDIEIAEYIVELNKATGFPKVFRPCYEKNSAERVFQISKILNSRGIDKGATMAYQTLCDEALKNINRKNLTMEHFSDLMANYTQANIPTYSELILGLPGETAESFCQGLCKLLRAGQHNSISVYYCELLPNAPMCKPDYMKKFEIEPMKVKFNHIHSASGKKDMIPEYSYLVRSTSTLSREGWVYANLFSICLQCFHSLGLLRYFAIYAYYELGIDYYDFYTSLLEFCLADEGMTGELFREIKRKLDGSLEGEWNHSNPVFGNVTWFFEEGLYLEFLYNFDEFGKLVDRFVKPMFKGDALYDELLAFQLNAIKRPFEDGKNFECGYDFVTYFRNAGKDNAAPPEKSLTRYDFRAVKKYEDWPNFAKEIVWYGRRKGATLYGIG
;
A
#
# COMPACT_ATOMS: atom_id res chain seq x y z
N MET A 1 -22.75 -10.04 -33.43
CA MET A 1 -21.62 -9.34 -32.78
C MET A 1 -20.62 -10.39 -32.29
N LYS A 2 -19.32 -10.06 -32.26
CA LYS A 2 -18.25 -10.93 -31.79
C LYS A 2 -18.03 -10.70 -30.29
N ASN A 3 -17.95 -11.75 -29.49
CA ASN A 3 -17.82 -11.61 -28.04
C ASN A 3 -16.40 -11.23 -27.61
N VAL A 4 -16.27 -10.15 -26.87
CA VAL A 4 -15.00 -9.69 -26.27
C VAL A 4 -15.11 -9.80 -24.75
N TYR A 5 -14.17 -10.50 -24.15
CA TYR A 5 -14.07 -10.65 -22.69
C TYR A 5 -12.89 -9.86 -22.16
N PHE A 6 -13.14 -9.07 -21.11
CA PHE A 6 -12.09 -8.40 -20.36
C PHE A 6 -11.93 -9.07 -18.99
N ILE A 7 -10.69 -9.28 -18.59
CA ILE A 7 -10.33 -9.99 -17.37
C ILE A 7 -9.41 -9.10 -16.51
N GLN A 8 -9.85 -8.74 -15.33
CA GLN A 8 -9.06 -8.05 -14.31
C GLN A 8 -9.36 -8.65 -12.94
N VAL A 9 -8.79 -9.81 -12.68
CA VAL A 9 -9.01 -10.48 -11.40
C VAL A 9 -8.17 -9.85 -10.28
N GLY A 10 -8.82 -9.67 -9.13
CA GLY A 10 -8.21 -9.18 -7.90
C GLY A 10 -8.39 -10.16 -6.74
N PHE A 11 -7.93 -9.75 -5.56
CA PHE A 11 -8.17 -10.46 -4.31
C PHE A 11 -9.28 -9.78 -3.53
N ALA A 12 -10.00 -10.59 -2.76
CA ALA A 12 -10.95 -10.08 -1.79
C ALA A 12 -10.20 -9.68 -0.50
N PHE A 13 -10.45 -8.49 -0.01
CA PHE A 13 -10.01 -8.01 1.29
C PHE A 13 -11.17 -8.19 2.28
N ASP A 14 -11.16 -9.29 3.03
CA ASP A 14 -12.30 -9.75 3.81
C ASP A 14 -13.56 -9.93 2.95
N LYS A 15 -14.52 -9.01 3.01
CA LYS A 15 -15.76 -9.02 2.20
C LYS A 15 -15.75 -8.02 1.05
N SER A 16 -14.72 -7.19 0.94
CA SER A 16 -14.63 -6.17 -0.09
C SER A 16 -13.80 -6.62 -1.28
N VAL A 17 -14.19 -6.16 -2.46
CA VAL A 17 -13.50 -6.39 -3.74
C VAL A 17 -13.49 -5.08 -4.50
N TYR A 18 -12.36 -4.75 -5.11
CA TYR A 18 -12.32 -3.60 -6.02
C TYR A 18 -13.13 -3.84 -7.29
N LEU A 19 -13.91 -2.84 -7.70
CA LEU A 19 -14.42 -2.81 -9.06
C LEU A 19 -13.24 -2.78 -10.05
N PRO A 20 -13.32 -3.50 -11.17
CA PRO A 20 -12.21 -3.65 -12.12
C PRO A 20 -12.03 -2.37 -12.96
N TYR A 21 -11.52 -1.31 -12.34
CA TYR A 21 -11.48 0.06 -12.87
C TYR A 21 -10.72 0.16 -14.20
N ALA A 22 -9.50 -0.39 -14.29
CA ALA A 22 -8.68 -0.27 -15.49
C ALA A 22 -9.33 -0.91 -16.73
N THR A 23 -9.94 -2.09 -16.58
CA THR A 23 -10.71 -2.69 -17.69
C THR A 23 -12.03 -1.98 -17.91
N GLY A 24 -12.63 -1.44 -16.84
CA GLY A 24 -13.84 -0.63 -16.95
C GLY A 24 -13.65 0.62 -17.82
N THR A 25 -12.54 1.34 -17.67
CA THR A 25 -12.22 2.51 -18.50
C THR A 25 -12.02 2.13 -19.96
N ILE A 26 -11.34 1.00 -20.23
CA ILE A 26 -11.13 0.47 -21.57
C ILE A 26 -12.48 0.09 -22.22
N VAL A 27 -13.34 -0.63 -21.50
CA VAL A 27 -14.68 -1.01 -21.98
C VAL A 27 -15.54 0.21 -22.28
N ALA A 28 -15.55 1.20 -21.35
CA ALA A 28 -16.29 2.45 -21.54
C ALA A 28 -15.81 3.19 -22.80
N TYR A 29 -14.50 3.27 -23.00
CA TYR A 29 -13.91 3.90 -24.18
C TYR A 29 -14.26 3.15 -25.47
N CYS A 30 -14.10 1.83 -25.51
CA CYS A 30 -14.44 1.02 -26.68
C CYS A 30 -15.95 1.11 -27.04
N LYS A 31 -16.83 1.07 -26.03
CA LYS A 31 -18.28 1.24 -26.22
C LYS A 31 -18.66 2.64 -26.72
N SER A 32 -17.86 3.66 -26.44
CA SER A 32 -18.11 5.01 -26.94
C SER A 32 -17.78 5.19 -28.44
N ARG A 33 -17.15 4.17 -29.05
CA ARG A 33 -16.81 4.12 -30.46
C ARG A 33 -17.91 3.35 -31.21
N PRO A 34 -18.79 4.03 -31.99
CA PRO A 34 -19.94 3.37 -32.64
C PRO A 34 -19.56 2.16 -33.49
N GLU A 35 -18.46 2.25 -34.23
CA GLU A 35 -17.95 1.19 -35.10
C GLU A 35 -17.48 -0.07 -34.32
N LEU A 36 -17.10 0.07 -33.04
CA LEU A 36 -16.79 -1.06 -32.19
C LEU A 36 -18.03 -1.59 -31.47
N ALA A 37 -18.92 -0.72 -31.04
CA ALA A 37 -20.16 -1.10 -30.38
C ALA A 37 -21.13 -1.88 -31.30
N GLU A 38 -21.08 -1.63 -32.64
CA GLU A 38 -21.86 -2.38 -33.62
C GLU A 38 -21.26 -3.76 -33.94
N GLU A 39 -19.94 -3.90 -33.92
CA GLU A 39 -19.23 -5.14 -34.24
C GLU A 39 -19.11 -6.09 -33.08
N TYR A 40 -18.78 -5.57 -31.89
CA TYR A 40 -18.41 -6.35 -30.71
C TYR A 40 -19.48 -6.33 -29.62
N ASP A 41 -19.72 -7.49 -29.00
CA ASP A 41 -20.45 -7.61 -27.74
C ASP A 41 -19.43 -7.64 -26.58
N PHE A 42 -19.31 -6.54 -25.87
CA PHE A 42 -18.45 -6.41 -24.69
C PHE A 42 -19.14 -7.08 -23.51
N ARG A 43 -18.74 -8.32 -23.23
CA ARG A 43 -19.30 -9.15 -22.16
C ARG A 43 -18.94 -8.60 -20.78
N GLU A 44 -19.62 -9.09 -19.75
CA GLU A 44 -19.33 -8.69 -18.37
C GLU A 44 -17.86 -8.97 -17.99
N ILE A 45 -17.23 -8.00 -17.29
CA ILE A 45 -15.82 -8.11 -16.91
C ILE A 45 -15.64 -9.21 -15.88
N ILE A 46 -14.71 -10.12 -16.11
CA ILE A 46 -14.32 -11.18 -15.17
C ILE A 46 -13.37 -10.56 -14.13
N PHE A 47 -13.83 -10.42 -12.88
CA PHE A 47 -13.08 -9.74 -11.83
C PHE A 47 -12.75 -10.60 -10.61
N ARG A 48 -13.30 -11.80 -10.50
CA ARG A 48 -13.05 -12.75 -9.41
C ARG A 48 -12.11 -13.86 -9.82
N ARG A 49 -11.28 -14.29 -8.88
CA ARG A 49 -10.44 -15.49 -9.03
C ARG A 49 -11.28 -16.74 -8.71
N ASP A 50 -12.15 -17.09 -9.61
CA ASP A 50 -12.94 -18.31 -9.53
C ASP A 50 -12.17 -19.49 -10.15
N ASP A 51 -12.77 -20.68 -10.07
CA ASP A 51 -12.27 -21.88 -10.73
C ASP A 51 -12.14 -21.64 -12.24
N ILE A 52 -10.96 -21.94 -12.80
CA ILE A 52 -10.65 -21.65 -14.21
C ILE A 52 -11.59 -22.38 -15.15
N ASP A 53 -11.90 -23.64 -14.88
CA ASP A 53 -12.78 -24.42 -15.76
C ASP A 53 -14.19 -23.82 -15.77
N LYS A 54 -14.69 -23.35 -14.62
CA LYS A 54 -15.99 -22.65 -14.54
C LYS A 54 -16.00 -21.35 -15.30
N ILE A 55 -14.91 -20.58 -15.23
CA ILE A 55 -14.78 -19.33 -16.00
C ILE A 55 -14.83 -19.64 -17.48
N VAL A 56 -14.03 -20.60 -17.94
CA VAL A 56 -13.93 -20.97 -19.35
C VAL A 56 -15.24 -21.60 -19.86
N ASP A 57 -15.93 -22.38 -19.03
CA ASP A 57 -17.24 -22.97 -19.37
C ASP A 57 -18.35 -21.92 -19.48
N GLY A 58 -18.23 -20.83 -18.74
CA GLY A 58 -19.14 -19.69 -18.82
C GLY A 58 -18.89 -18.75 -20.02
N MET A 59 -17.79 -18.92 -20.78
CA MET A 59 -17.51 -18.12 -21.95
C MET A 59 -18.25 -18.65 -23.20
N GLU A 60 -18.87 -17.74 -23.94
CA GLU A 60 -19.62 -18.03 -25.17
C GLU A 60 -18.83 -17.56 -26.38
N SER A 61 -18.24 -18.45 -27.14
CA SER A 61 -17.53 -18.18 -28.40
C SER A 61 -16.69 -16.88 -28.35
N PRO A 62 -15.71 -16.76 -27.46
CA PRO A 62 -14.89 -15.57 -27.34
C PRO A 62 -14.06 -15.35 -28.61
N CYS A 63 -14.13 -14.17 -29.20
CA CYS A 63 -13.24 -13.80 -30.30
C CYS A 63 -11.96 -13.11 -29.78
N VAL A 64 -12.06 -12.37 -28.66
CA VAL A 64 -10.93 -11.74 -27.97
C VAL A 64 -11.11 -11.96 -26.46
N ALA A 65 -10.02 -12.32 -25.79
CA ALA A 65 -9.92 -12.33 -24.33
C ALA A 65 -8.72 -11.45 -23.92
N ALA A 66 -9.02 -10.30 -23.29
CA ALA A 66 -8.06 -9.27 -22.93
C ALA A 66 -7.82 -9.27 -21.41
N PHE A 67 -6.57 -9.43 -21.00
CA PHE A 67 -6.15 -9.60 -19.61
C PHE A 67 -5.42 -8.35 -19.11
N SER A 68 -5.93 -7.74 -18.05
CA SER A 68 -5.24 -6.69 -17.30
C SER A 68 -4.33 -7.32 -16.25
N THR A 69 -3.01 -7.22 -16.46
CA THR A 69 -2.01 -8.03 -15.76
C THR A 69 -1.15 -7.19 -14.83
N TYR A 70 -1.19 -7.55 -13.56
CA TYR A 70 -0.44 -6.97 -12.45
C TYR A 70 0.32 -8.08 -11.70
N VAL A 71 1.30 -7.71 -10.88
CA VAL A 71 2.09 -8.66 -10.07
C VAL A 71 1.25 -9.65 -9.26
N TRP A 72 0.04 -9.28 -8.88
CA TRP A 72 -0.87 -10.12 -8.10
C TRP A 72 -1.80 -11.04 -8.90
N ASN A 73 -1.71 -11.06 -10.24
CA ASN A 73 -2.58 -11.91 -11.08
C ASN A 73 -1.90 -12.49 -12.33
N VAL A 74 -0.57 -12.41 -12.41
CA VAL A 74 0.22 -12.88 -13.57
C VAL A 74 0.00 -14.38 -13.82
N GLU A 75 0.21 -15.21 -12.81
CA GLU A 75 0.17 -16.66 -12.98
C GLU A 75 -1.26 -17.17 -13.18
N PHE A 76 -2.23 -16.53 -12.51
CA PHE A 76 -3.63 -16.83 -12.74
C PHE A 76 -4.05 -16.47 -14.18
N ASN A 77 -3.69 -15.29 -14.66
CA ASN A 77 -3.99 -14.85 -16.01
C ASN A 77 -3.37 -15.78 -17.06
N LYS A 78 -2.12 -16.22 -16.85
CA LYS A 78 -1.46 -17.21 -17.74
C LYS A 78 -2.21 -18.53 -17.77
N ALA A 79 -2.61 -19.04 -16.61
CA ALA A 79 -3.33 -20.31 -16.52
C ALA A 79 -4.71 -20.21 -17.19
N LEU A 80 -5.46 -19.12 -16.94
CA LEU A 80 -6.74 -18.88 -17.56
C LEU A 80 -6.62 -18.69 -19.08
N ALA A 81 -5.66 -17.91 -19.55
CA ALA A 81 -5.41 -17.71 -20.98
C ALA A 81 -5.09 -19.01 -21.71
N LYS A 82 -4.25 -19.86 -21.09
CA LYS A 82 -3.95 -21.20 -21.62
C LYS A 82 -5.19 -22.06 -21.73
N ALA A 83 -6.07 -22.06 -20.75
CA ALA A 83 -7.32 -22.81 -20.73
C ALA A 83 -8.31 -22.27 -21.78
N VAL A 84 -8.43 -20.93 -21.91
CA VAL A 84 -9.24 -20.31 -22.97
C VAL A 84 -8.75 -20.72 -24.35
N LYS A 85 -7.44 -20.62 -24.61
CA LYS A 85 -6.85 -20.98 -25.91
C LYS A 85 -7.02 -22.46 -26.25
N ALA A 86 -6.96 -23.33 -25.25
CA ALA A 86 -7.18 -24.76 -25.43
C ALA A 86 -8.64 -25.10 -25.84
N LYS A 87 -9.63 -24.40 -25.28
CA LYS A 87 -11.05 -24.61 -25.59
C LYS A 87 -11.49 -23.84 -26.84
N TYR A 88 -10.92 -22.65 -27.06
CA TYR A 88 -11.23 -21.74 -28.15
C TYR A 88 -9.96 -21.35 -28.89
N PRO A 89 -9.41 -22.22 -29.77
CA PRO A 89 -8.13 -21.98 -30.45
C PRO A 89 -8.08 -20.67 -31.28
N GLU A 90 -9.22 -20.25 -31.82
CA GLU A 90 -9.36 -19.04 -32.63
C GLU A 90 -9.48 -17.75 -31.78
N CYS A 91 -9.65 -17.86 -30.46
CA CYS A 91 -9.72 -16.71 -29.58
C CYS A 91 -8.37 -15.98 -29.55
N ILE A 92 -8.37 -14.69 -29.83
CA ILE A 92 -7.18 -13.84 -29.70
C ILE A 92 -6.96 -13.49 -28.24
N ILE A 93 -5.81 -13.89 -27.71
CA ILE A 93 -5.42 -13.61 -26.32
C ILE A 93 -4.55 -12.37 -26.27
N VAL A 94 -5.03 -11.35 -25.55
CA VAL A 94 -4.36 -10.05 -25.41
C VAL A 94 -3.95 -9.84 -23.95
N PHE A 95 -2.67 -9.53 -23.70
CA PHE A 95 -2.17 -9.17 -22.38
C PHE A 95 -1.79 -7.69 -22.33
N GLY A 96 -2.26 -6.97 -21.31
CA GLY A 96 -1.90 -5.59 -21.01
C GLY A 96 -1.78 -5.35 -19.52
N GLY A 97 -1.50 -4.11 -19.13
CA GLY A 97 -1.36 -3.70 -17.74
C GLY A 97 0.10 -3.63 -17.25
N HIS A 98 0.30 -3.25 -15.99
CA HIS A 98 1.60 -2.87 -15.44
C HIS A 98 2.67 -3.96 -15.44
N SER A 99 2.29 -5.23 -15.48
CA SER A 99 3.27 -6.34 -15.56
C SER A 99 3.73 -6.64 -16.99
N VAL A 100 3.11 -6.03 -18.00
CA VAL A 100 3.47 -6.22 -19.42
C VAL A 100 4.49 -5.16 -19.83
N SER A 101 5.64 -5.59 -20.36
CA SER A 101 6.74 -4.71 -20.71
C SER A 101 7.12 -4.82 -22.19
N ASP A 102 7.88 -3.82 -22.67
CA ASP A 102 8.45 -3.77 -24.02
C ASP A 102 9.49 -4.89 -24.30
N ARG A 103 9.89 -5.64 -23.26
CA ARG A 103 10.77 -6.82 -23.39
C ARG A 103 10.05 -8.03 -23.98
N MET A 104 8.73 -7.97 -24.11
CA MET A 104 7.91 -8.98 -24.78
C MET A 104 8.00 -10.40 -24.19
N GLU A 105 8.32 -10.54 -22.90
CA GLU A 105 8.55 -11.84 -22.22
C GLU A 105 7.28 -12.71 -22.23
N PHE A 106 6.10 -12.10 -22.19
CA PHE A 106 4.83 -12.83 -22.27
C PHE A 106 4.62 -13.55 -23.60
N LEU A 107 5.18 -13.03 -24.69
CA LEU A 107 5.14 -13.70 -26.01
C LEU A 107 6.00 -14.95 -26.10
N GLU A 108 6.76 -15.33 -25.07
CA GLU A 108 7.37 -16.68 -24.97
C GLU A 108 6.29 -17.77 -24.81
N ASN A 109 5.11 -17.41 -24.38
CA ASN A 109 3.97 -18.31 -24.25
C ASN A 109 3.17 -18.32 -25.55
N GLU A 110 3.13 -19.45 -26.26
CA GLU A 110 2.46 -19.61 -27.57
C GLU A 110 0.97 -19.31 -27.53
N TYR A 111 0.32 -19.43 -26.37
CA TYR A 111 -1.10 -19.11 -26.18
C TYR A 111 -1.40 -17.62 -25.97
N ILE A 112 -0.39 -16.73 -25.94
CA ILE A 112 -0.57 -15.29 -25.87
C ILE A 112 -0.23 -14.70 -27.23
N ASP A 113 -1.19 -14.04 -27.86
CA ASP A 113 -1.06 -13.59 -29.25
C ASP A 113 -0.52 -12.16 -29.32
N ILE A 114 -1.04 -11.23 -28.49
CA ILE A 114 -0.77 -9.80 -28.57
C ILE A 114 -0.54 -9.22 -27.18
N LEU A 115 0.38 -8.26 -27.08
CA LEU A 115 0.58 -7.42 -25.89
C LEU A 115 0.13 -6.00 -26.21
N THR A 116 -0.56 -5.36 -25.24
CA THR A 116 -0.84 -3.91 -25.27
C THR A 116 0.03 -3.22 -24.23
N LEU A 117 0.66 -2.11 -24.62
CA LEU A 117 1.66 -1.38 -23.85
C LEU A 117 1.20 0.05 -23.57
N GLY A 118 1.46 0.54 -22.37
CA GLY A 118 1.05 1.89 -21.96
C GLY A 118 -0.42 1.97 -21.53
N GLU A 119 -1.10 3.07 -21.87
CA GLU A 119 -2.49 3.31 -21.51
C GLU A 119 -3.43 2.54 -22.45
N GLY A 120 -4.34 1.78 -21.85
CA GLY A 120 -5.07 0.75 -22.60
C GLY A 120 -6.24 1.22 -23.46
N GLU A 121 -6.84 2.38 -23.19
CA GLU A 121 -8.11 2.80 -23.80
C GLU A 121 -8.00 2.94 -25.34
N GLU A 122 -7.10 3.81 -25.80
CA GLU A 122 -6.92 4.05 -27.24
C GLU A 122 -6.22 2.88 -27.93
N VAL A 123 -5.21 2.29 -27.28
CA VAL A 123 -4.47 1.14 -27.82
C VAL A 123 -5.40 -0.04 -28.08
N THR A 124 -6.26 -0.38 -27.10
CA THR A 124 -7.20 -1.49 -27.27
C THR A 124 -8.27 -1.20 -28.29
N ALA A 125 -8.81 0.03 -28.35
CA ALA A 125 -9.78 0.41 -29.35
C ALA A 125 -9.19 0.34 -30.78
N ASN A 126 -7.96 0.83 -30.96
CA ASN A 126 -7.26 0.76 -32.25
C ASN A 126 -6.95 -0.69 -32.64
N LEU A 127 -6.52 -1.53 -31.69
CA LEU A 127 -6.33 -2.96 -31.93
C LEU A 127 -7.63 -3.66 -32.37
N LEU A 128 -8.75 -3.42 -31.67
CA LEU A 128 -10.05 -3.99 -32.05
C LEU A 128 -10.51 -3.50 -33.44
N THR A 129 -10.23 -2.25 -33.76
CA THR A 129 -10.52 -1.71 -35.13
C THR A 129 -9.67 -2.43 -36.16
N ALA A 130 -8.38 -2.60 -35.95
CA ALA A 130 -7.48 -3.32 -36.85
C ALA A 130 -7.93 -4.78 -37.06
N LEU A 131 -8.32 -5.47 -35.96
CA LEU A 131 -8.84 -6.85 -36.02
C LEU A 131 -10.20 -6.94 -36.76
N LYS A 132 -11.05 -5.92 -36.63
CA LYS A 132 -12.32 -5.82 -37.37
C LYS A 132 -12.10 -5.65 -38.86
N ASP A 133 -11.22 -4.73 -39.21
CA ASP A 133 -10.98 -4.31 -40.62
C ASP A 133 -9.97 -5.21 -41.35
N GLY A 134 -9.28 -6.13 -40.61
CA GLY A 134 -8.25 -7.01 -41.17
C GLY A 134 -7.01 -6.25 -41.65
N THR A 135 -6.71 -5.11 -41.02
CA THR A 135 -5.52 -4.30 -41.36
C THR A 135 -4.26 -4.87 -40.72
N ASP A 136 -3.09 -4.50 -41.25
CA ASP A 136 -1.81 -4.94 -40.72
C ASP A 136 -1.61 -4.44 -39.28
N LEU A 137 -1.33 -5.34 -38.34
CA LEU A 137 -1.08 -5.00 -36.94
C LEU A 137 0.19 -4.16 -36.73
N SER A 138 1.11 -4.16 -37.71
CA SER A 138 2.31 -3.31 -37.70
C SER A 138 1.99 -1.81 -37.70
N ASP A 139 0.81 -1.43 -38.19
CA ASP A 139 0.32 -0.06 -38.25
C ASP A 139 -0.35 0.36 -36.91
N CYS A 140 -0.60 -0.58 -36.00
CA CYS A 140 -1.23 -0.34 -34.71
C CYS A 140 -0.17 0.03 -33.66
N CYS A 141 -0.12 1.30 -33.24
CA CYS A 141 0.83 1.75 -32.21
C CYS A 141 0.50 1.18 -30.81
N GLY A 142 1.53 0.95 -30.01
CA GLY A 142 1.40 0.53 -28.61
C GLY A 142 1.16 -0.97 -28.42
N ILE A 143 1.47 -1.80 -29.40
CA ILE A 143 1.32 -3.26 -29.30
C ILE A 143 2.64 -4.00 -29.57
N ALA A 144 2.69 -5.24 -29.12
CA ALA A 144 3.68 -6.21 -29.59
C ALA A 144 2.98 -7.55 -29.90
N PHE A 145 3.43 -8.24 -30.92
CA PHE A 145 2.82 -9.50 -31.37
C PHE A 145 3.84 -10.40 -32.07
N ARG A 146 3.45 -11.65 -32.35
CA ARG A 146 4.23 -12.54 -33.22
C ARG A 146 3.73 -12.45 -34.64
N ASP A 147 4.67 -12.25 -35.58
CA ASP A 147 4.39 -12.32 -37.01
C ASP A 147 4.23 -13.78 -37.47
N THR A 148 3.80 -13.96 -38.70
CA THR A 148 3.57 -15.26 -39.34
C THR A 148 4.83 -16.12 -39.44
N ASP A 149 6.02 -15.53 -39.45
CA ASP A 149 7.31 -16.22 -39.44
C ASP A 149 7.81 -16.55 -38.02
N GLY A 150 7.05 -16.16 -36.97
CA GLY A 150 7.38 -16.35 -35.56
C GLY A 150 8.25 -15.25 -34.96
N SER A 151 8.66 -14.22 -35.74
CA SER A 151 9.38 -13.07 -35.21
C SER A 151 8.47 -12.22 -34.32
N LYS A 152 9.07 -11.59 -33.28
CA LYS A 152 8.35 -10.68 -32.41
C LYS A 152 8.47 -9.25 -32.91
N ILE A 153 7.35 -8.61 -33.15
CA ILE A 153 7.26 -7.22 -33.59
C ILE A 153 6.84 -6.36 -32.41
N LEU A 154 7.58 -5.27 -32.17
CA LEU A 154 7.23 -4.20 -31.24
C LEU A 154 6.92 -2.95 -32.07
N THR A 155 5.71 -2.44 -31.99
CA THR A 155 5.29 -1.25 -32.73
C THR A 155 5.70 0.03 -32.00
N ALA A 156 5.53 1.18 -32.67
CA ALA A 156 5.80 2.47 -32.04
C ALA A 156 4.94 2.67 -30.78
N PRO A 157 5.50 3.27 -29.72
CA PRO A 157 4.72 3.52 -28.51
C PRO A 157 3.56 4.48 -28.79
N HIS A 158 2.42 4.21 -28.14
CA HIS A 158 1.26 5.11 -28.13
C HIS A 158 1.28 5.99 -26.89
N CYS A 159 1.05 7.29 -27.06
CA CYS A 159 1.05 8.26 -25.98
C CYS A 159 -0.13 9.23 -26.18
N PRO A 160 -1.25 9.05 -25.47
CA PRO A 160 -2.40 9.92 -25.56
C PRO A 160 -2.06 11.37 -25.20
N GLU A 161 -2.48 12.32 -26.02
CA GLU A 161 -2.23 13.74 -25.75
C GLU A 161 -3.14 14.30 -24.65
N SER A 162 -4.36 13.76 -24.53
CA SER A 162 -5.39 14.19 -23.58
C SER A 162 -6.19 13.00 -23.07
N VAL A 163 -6.71 13.13 -21.86
CA VAL A 163 -7.67 12.18 -21.24
C VAL A 163 -9.06 12.81 -21.11
N GLY A 164 -9.25 14.03 -21.61
CA GLY A 164 -10.47 14.81 -21.41
C GLY A 164 -11.73 14.16 -21.97
N ASN A 165 -11.60 13.35 -23.02
CA ASN A 165 -12.72 12.70 -23.71
C ASN A 165 -12.91 11.23 -23.27
N TYR A 166 -12.19 10.75 -22.26
CA TYR A 166 -12.36 9.38 -21.79
C TYR A 166 -13.64 9.26 -20.95
N PRO A 167 -14.60 8.43 -21.37
CA PRO A 167 -15.83 8.24 -20.62
C PRO A 167 -15.55 7.56 -19.28
N SER A 168 -16.40 7.84 -18.31
CA SER A 168 -16.34 7.20 -17.00
C SER A 168 -16.98 5.82 -17.02
N PRO A 169 -16.34 4.76 -16.51
CA PRO A 169 -16.97 3.45 -16.41
C PRO A 169 -18.14 3.44 -15.41
N TYR A 170 -18.15 4.36 -14.45
CA TYR A 170 -19.23 4.52 -13.48
C TYR A 170 -20.46 5.16 -14.13
N LEU A 171 -20.26 6.30 -14.82
CA LEU A 171 -21.35 7.09 -15.39
C LEU A 171 -21.96 6.49 -16.67
N THR A 172 -21.23 5.55 -17.30
CA THR A 172 -21.70 4.84 -18.51
C THR A 172 -22.32 3.47 -18.20
N GLY A 173 -22.48 3.12 -16.92
CA GLY A 173 -23.14 1.88 -16.50
C GLY A 173 -22.35 0.61 -16.75
N VAL A 174 -21.02 0.68 -16.94
CA VAL A 174 -20.18 -0.52 -17.17
C VAL A 174 -20.22 -1.47 -15.96
N PHE A 175 -20.39 -0.93 -14.76
CA PHE A 175 -20.39 -1.72 -13.53
C PHE A 175 -21.79 -2.09 -13.01
N ASP A 176 -22.87 -1.59 -13.62
CA ASP A 176 -24.22 -1.78 -13.09
C ASP A 176 -24.58 -3.26 -12.94
N SER A 177 -24.35 -4.05 -13.99
CA SER A 177 -24.65 -5.49 -13.94
C SER A 177 -23.78 -6.27 -12.94
N ILE A 178 -22.52 -5.82 -12.71
CA ILE A 178 -21.64 -6.41 -11.71
C ILE A 178 -22.22 -6.18 -10.32
N ILE A 179 -22.67 -4.96 -10.03
CA ILE A 179 -23.24 -4.59 -8.72
C ILE A 179 -24.57 -5.29 -8.50
N GLU A 180 -25.48 -5.26 -9.48
CA GLU A 180 -26.79 -5.90 -9.40
C GLU A 180 -26.73 -7.41 -9.14
N LYS A 181 -25.78 -8.10 -9.78
CA LYS A 181 -25.60 -9.55 -9.61
C LYS A 181 -24.87 -9.96 -8.32
N ASN A 182 -24.28 -8.99 -7.62
CA ASN A 182 -23.47 -9.24 -6.42
C ASN A 182 -23.93 -8.35 -5.22
N PRO A 183 -25.20 -8.41 -4.81
CA PRO A 183 -25.76 -7.49 -3.82
C PRO A 183 -25.14 -7.62 -2.42
N ASP A 184 -24.58 -8.80 -2.09
CA ASP A 184 -23.94 -9.05 -0.81
C ASP A 184 -22.42 -8.73 -0.80
N THR A 185 -21.89 -8.25 -1.92
CA THR A 185 -20.47 -7.89 -2.05
C THR A 185 -20.26 -6.41 -1.74
N MET A 186 -19.35 -6.10 -0.84
CA MET A 186 -18.88 -4.74 -0.65
C MET A 186 -17.88 -4.40 -1.76
N PHE A 187 -18.16 -3.36 -2.52
CA PHE A 187 -17.24 -2.90 -3.55
C PHE A 187 -16.40 -1.73 -3.06
N ASP A 188 -15.08 -1.86 -3.24
CA ASP A 188 -14.13 -0.75 -3.16
C ASP A 188 -13.97 -0.14 -4.55
N THR A 189 -13.68 1.14 -4.63
CA THR A 189 -13.57 1.85 -5.91
C THR A 189 -12.23 2.54 -6.07
N ILE A 190 -11.91 2.83 -7.33
CA ILE A 190 -10.75 3.61 -7.74
C ILE A 190 -11.26 4.79 -8.58
N ILE A 191 -10.74 5.98 -8.33
CA ILE A 191 -10.92 7.13 -9.23
C ILE A 191 -9.58 7.72 -9.63
N GLU A 192 -9.56 8.41 -10.75
CA GLU A 192 -8.44 9.22 -11.20
C GLU A 192 -8.92 10.65 -11.45
N THR A 193 -8.22 11.65 -10.93
CA THR A 193 -8.46 13.06 -11.25
C THR A 193 -7.49 13.56 -12.30
N ASN A 194 -6.33 12.92 -12.39
CA ASN A 194 -5.30 13.20 -13.38
C ASN A 194 -4.49 11.94 -13.70
N ARG A 195 -3.75 11.98 -14.81
CA ARG A 195 -2.75 10.97 -15.19
C ARG A 195 -1.42 11.62 -15.50
N GLY A 196 -0.36 10.88 -15.21
CA GLY A 196 1.02 11.30 -15.40
C GLY A 196 1.72 11.59 -14.09
N CYS A 197 3.06 11.64 -14.13
CA CYS A 197 3.89 11.99 -12.98
C CYS A 197 5.12 12.74 -13.48
N PRO A 198 5.41 13.96 -12.98
CA PRO A 198 6.55 14.74 -13.45
C PRO A 198 7.88 14.20 -12.92
N TYR A 199 7.84 13.33 -11.91
CA TYR A 199 9.00 12.72 -11.31
C TYR A 199 9.50 11.52 -12.10
N ASN A 200 10.77 11.14 -11.87
CA ASN A 200 11.44 10.07 -12.59
C ASN A 200 12.13 9.11 -11.62
N CYS A 201 11.41 8.69 -10.58
CA CYS A 201 11.92 7.77 -9.58
C CYS A 201 12.21 6.41 -10.23
N SER A 202 13.44 5.89 -10.10
CA SER A 202 13.86 4.69 -10.82
C SER A 202 13.18 3.39 -10.37
N TYR A 203 12.63 3.36 -9.16
CA TYR A 203 11.91 2.20 -8.60
C TYR A 203 10.42 2.16 -8.97
N CYS A 204 9.89 3.22 -9.59
CA CYS A 204 8.45 3.40 -9.76
C CYS A 204 8.04 3.22 -11.23
N ASP A 205 6.96 2.51 -11.47
CA ASP A 205 6.31 2.35 -12.76
C ASP A 205 4.88 2.90 -12.79
N TRP A 206 4.52 3.72 -11.79
CA TRP A 206 3.15 4.24 -11.66
C TRP A 206 2.67 5.01 -12.88
N SER A 207 3.57 5.73 -13.54
CA SER A 207 3.24 6.47 -14.75
C SER A 207 4.41 6.45 -15.73
N ASN A 208 4.17 5.91 -16.90
CA ASN A 208 5.09 5.95 -18.03
C ASN A 208 5.16 7.33 -18.71
N HIS A 209 4.27 8.26 -18.35
CA HIS A 209 4.16 9.58 -18.95
C HIS A 209 4.48 10.70 -17.97
N LYS A 210 5.40 11.59 -18.35
CA LYS A 210 5.76 12.78 -17.55
C LYS A 210 4.74 13.91 -17.67
N LYS A 211 4.00 13.98 -18.78
CA LYS A 211 3.01 15.01 -19.02
C LYS A 211 1.77 14.75 -18.17
N LEU A 212 1.44 15.71 -17.32
CA LEU A 212 0.22 15.68 -16.53
C LEU A 212 -0.98 16.02 -17.39
N ARG A 213 -2.03 15.21 -17.31
CA ARG A 213 -3.29 15.36 -18.05
C ARG A 213 -4.43 15.26 -17.07
N LEU A 214 -5.25 16.29 -17.01
CA LEU A 214 -6.35 16.41 -16.06
C LEU A 214 -7.64 15.88 -16.69
N PHE A 215 -8.39 15.11 -15.92
CA PHE A 215 -9.78 14.81 -16.24
C PHE A 215 -10.66 16.03 -16.00
N PRO A 216 -11.73 16.25 -16.79
CA PRO A 216 -12.69 17.33 -16.56
C PRO A 216 -13.28 17.25 -15.15
N MET A 217 -13.48 18.42 -14.52
CA MET A 217 -14.02 18.48 -13.15
C MET A 217 -15.43 17.89 -13.07
N GLU A 218 -16.24 18.06 -14.12
CA GLU A 218 -17.58 17.50 -14.23
C GLU A 218 -17.56 15.98 -14.16
N LYS A 219 -16.60 15.34 -14.82
CA LYS A 219 -16.40 13.88 -14.74
C LYS A 219 -16.04 13.47 -13.32
N VAL A 220 -15.05 14.15 -12.71
CA VAL A 220 -14.59 13.83 -11.35
C VAL A 220 -15.72 13.98 -10.34
N LYS A 221 -16.48 15.07 -10.39
CA LYS A 221 -17.64 15.30 -9.50
C LYS A 221 -18.74 14.27 -9.74
N GLY A 222 -19.06 13.97 -10.99
CA GLY A 222 -20.04 12.93 -11.33
C GLY A 222 -19.65 11.54 -10.80
N GLU A 223 -18.37 11.15 -10.90
CA GLU A 223 -17.89 9.89 -10.30
C GLU A 223 -18.02 9.89 -8.79
N LEU A 224 -17.68 10.98 -8.11
CA LEU A 224 -17.85 11.10 -6.65
C LEU A 224 -19.33 11.05 -6.22
N GLU A 225 -20.23 11.65 -6.99
CA GLU A 225 -21.69 11.55 -6.78
C GLU A 225 -22.17 10.11 -6.97
N TRP A 226 -21.68 9.42 -8.00
CA TRP A 226 -21.98 8.01 -8.24
C TRP A 226 -21.56 7.15 -7.05
N LEU A 227 -20.31 7.32 -6.56
CA LEU A 227 -19.79 6.62 -5.39
C LEU A 227 -20.67 6.84 -4.16
N SER A 228 -21.05 8.09 -3.93
CA SER A 228 -21.87 8.48 -2.80
C SER A 228 -23.28 7.87 -2.87
N SER A 229 -23.93 7.90 -4.04
CA SER A 229 -25.26 7.34 -4.27
C SER A 229 -25.30 5.81 -4.17
N HIS A 230 -24.21 5.13 -4.53
CA HIS A 230 -24.05 3.67 -4.41
C HIS A 230 -23.51 3.24 -3.04
N GLN A 231 -23.40 4.17 -2.08
CA GLN A 231 -22.97 3.89 -0.69
C GLN A 231 -21.60 3.20 -0.62
N ILE A 232 -20.68 3.58 -1.50
CA ILE A 232 -19.32 3.05 -1.52
C ILE A 232 -18.58 3.54 -0.27
N GLU A 233 -18.07 2.59 0.53
CA GLU A 233 -17.36 2.92 1.76
C GLU A 233 -15.94 3.41 1.51
N TYR A 234 -15.21 2.77 0.61
CA TYR A 234 -13.80 3.01 0.36
C TYR A 234 -13.54 3.42 -1.09
N CYS A 235 -12.86 4.56 -1.25
CA CYS A 235 -12.42 5.08 -2.53
C CYS A 235 -10.89 5.32 -2.50
N PHE A 236 -10.17 4.69 -3.40
CA PHE A 236 -8.76 4.97 -3.66
C PHE A 236 -8.62 5.96 -4.81
N CYS A 237 -7.94 7.07 -4.58
CA CYS A 237 -7.57 8.00 -5.64
C CYS A 237 -6.22 7.58 -6.22
N ALA A 238 -6.24 7.10 -7.46
CA ALA A 238 -5.07 6.56 -8.15
C ALA A 238 -4.20 7.61 -8.82
N ASP A 239 -4.34 8.88 -8.46
CA ASP A 239 -3.42 9.93 -8.88
C ASP A 239 -2.03 9.67 -8.30
N ALA A 240 -0.99 9.83 -9.11
CA ALA A 240 0.37 9.67 -8.62
C ALA A 240 0.77 10.72 -7.56
N ASN A 241 0.10 11.89 -7.55
CA ASN A 241 0.45 13.03 -6.68
C ASN A 241 -0.80 13.91 -6.43
N PHE A 242 -1.74 13.46 -5.63
CA PHE A 242 -2.90 14.26 -5.24
C PHE A 242 -2.48 15.41 -4.33
N GLY A 243 -2.97 16.60 -4.57
CA GLY A 243 -2.54 17.84 -3.91
C GLY A 243 -1.51 18.63 -4.73
N MET A 244 -1.23 18.22 -5.97
CA MET A 244 -0.33 18.96 -6.86
C MET A 244 -1.00 20.22 -7.44
N PHE A 245 -2.34 20.20 -7.61
CA PHE A 245 -3.11 21.27 -8.21
C PHE A 245 -4.07 21.93 -7.21
N ASP A 246 -4.38 23.22 -7.41
CA ASP A 246 -5.33 23.94 -6.54
C ASP A 246 -6.74 23.33 -6.58
N ARG A 247 -7.13 22.76 -7.72
CA ARG A 247 -8.41 22.04 -7.86
C ARG A 247 -8.55 20.84 -6.93
N ASP A 248 -7.45 20.28 -6.42
CA ASP A 248 -7.49 19.13 -5.51
C ASP A 248 -8.06 19.53 -4.14
N ILE A 249 -7.95 20.82 -3.77
CA ILE A 249 -8.64 21.38 -2.61
C ILE A 249 -10.16 21.36 -2.85
N GLU A 250 -10.62 21.84 -4.01
CA GLU A 250 -12.04 21.82 -4.38
C GLU A 250 -12.62 20.39 -4.40
N ILE A 251 -11.82 19.42 -4.89
CA ILE A 251 -12.22 18.01 -4.88
C ILE A 251 -12.36 17.51 -3.43
N ALA A 252 -11.42 17.83 -2.54
CA ALA A 252 -11.48 17.44 -1.13
C ALA A 252 -12.69 18.07 -0.40
N GLU A 253 -12.98 19.33 -0.67
CA GLU A 253 -14.16 20.01 -0.15
C GLU A 253 -15.46 19.33 -0.63
N TYR A 254 -15.54 19.01 -1.91
CA TYR A 254 -16.69 18.33 -2.51
C TYR A 254 -16.92 16.94 -1.92
N ILE A 255 -15.86 16.16 -1.69
CA ILE A 255 -15.95 14.86 -0.98
C ILE A 255 -16.54 15.02 0.41
N VAL A 256 -16.09 16.04 1.16
CA VAL A 256 -16.63 16.35 2.50
C VAL A 256 -18.09 16.75 2.44
N GLU A 257 -18.52 17.53 1.44
CA GLU A 257 -19.93 17.89 1.24
C GLU A 257 -20.79 16.65 0.97
N LEU A 258 -20.37 15.78 0.07
CA LEU A 258 -21.05 14.52 -0.20
C LEU A 258 -21.14 13.63 1.04
N ASN A 259 -20.03 13.49 1.78
CA ASN A 259 -20.04 12.72 3.02
C ASN A 259 -20.98 13.31 4.09
N LYS A 260 -21.06 14.64 4.21
CA LYS A 260 -22.04 15.29 5.10
C LYS A 260 -23.47 14.96 4.72
N ALA A 261 -23.77 14.94 3.43
CA ALA A 261 -25.12 14.72 2.92
C ALA A 261 -25.56 13.24 3.00
N THR A 262 -24.66 12.30 2.74
CA THR A 262 -24.99 10.88 2.51
C THR A 262 -24.33 9.92 3.50
N GLY A 263 -23.23 10.32 4.14
CA GLY A 263 -22.36 9.45 4.92
C GLY A 263 -21.27 8.72 4.10
N PHE A 264 -21.20 8.94 2.78
CA PHE A 264 -20.28 8.26 1.87
C PHE A 264 -19.50 9.23 0.96
N PRO A 265 -18.25 8.86 0.54
CA PRO A 265 -17.50 7.69 1.00
C PRO A 265 -17.11 7.82 2.49
N LYS A 266 -16.91 6.69 3.17
CA LYS A 266 -16.41 6.69 4.56
C LYS A 266 -14.90 6.91 4.61
N VAL A 267 -14.19 6.44 3.57
CA VAL A 267 -12.74 6.57 3.43
C VAL A 267 -12.40 7.01 2.02
N PHE A 268 -11.64 8.09 1.91
CA PHE A 268 -11.00 8.52 0.68
C PHE A 268 -9.48 8.47 0.88
N ARG A 269 -8.78 7.71 0.04
CA ARG A 269 -7.35 7.49 0.16
C ARG A 269 -6.59 8.01 -1.03
N PRO A 270 -5.98 9.20 -0.95
CA PRO A 270 -5.10 9.71 -1.99
C PRO A 270 -3.64 9.25 -1.79
N CYS A 271 -2.87 9.24 -2.88
CA CYS A 271 -1.42 9.29 -2.85
C CYS A 271 -0.98 10.76 -2.89
N TYR A 272 -0.60 11.29 -1.73
CA TYR A 272 -0.28 12.72 -1.62
C TYR A 272 0.98 13.12 -2.38
N GLU A 273 0.94 14.34 -2.92
CA GLU A 273 2.09 15.00 -3.54
C GLU A 273 3.20 15.24 -2.52
N LYS A 274 4.45 15.11 -2.97
CA LYS A 274 5.63 15.03 -2.09
C LYS A 274 6.20 16.38 -1.67
N ASN A 275 5.99 17.44 -2.48
CA ASN A 275 6.66 18.72 -2.34
C ASN A 275 5.69 19.89 -2.06
N SER A 276 4.37 19.69 -2.18
CA SER A 276 3.34 20.71 -1.95
C SER A 276 2.81 20.68 -0.51
N ALA A 277 3.71 20.81 0.45
CA ALA A 277 3.42 20.62 1.87
C ALA A 277 2.22 21.43 2.39
N GLU A 278 2.09 22.70 2.02
CA GLU A 278 0.99 23.59 2.41
C GLU A 278 -0.36 23.09 1.90
N ARG A 279 -0.44 22.77 0.59
CA ARG A 279 -1.67 22.31 -0.04
C ARG A 279 -2.10 20.94 0.47
N VAL A 280 -1.15 20.02 0.62
CA VAL A 280 -1.40 18.71 1.20
C VAL A 280 -1.88 18.83 2.65
N PHE A 281 -1.31 19.73 3.44
CA PHE A 281 -1.77 20.02 4.79
C PHE A 281 -3.22 20.54 4.81
N GLN A 282 -3.56 21.49 3.91
CA GLN A 282 -4.91 22.02 3.78
C GLN A 282 -5.92 20.91 3.41
N ILE A 283 -5.60 20.08 2.39
CA ILE A 283 -6.43 18.95 1.97
C ILE A 283 -6.63 17.95 3.12
N SER A 284 -5.54 17.57 3.80
CA SER A 284 -5.61 16.67 4.95
C SER A 284 -6.50 17.22 6.06
N LYS A 285 -6.42 18.52 6.34
CA LYS A 285 -7.29 19.18 7.33
C LYS A 285 -8.77 19.12 6.92
N ILE A 286 -9.09 19.33 5.65
CA ILE A 286 -10.45 19.25 5.12
C ILE A 286 -10.97 17.81 5.29
N LEU A 287 -10.26 16.80 4.79
CA LEU A 287 -10.69 15.41 4.84
C LEU A 287 -10.77 14.86 6.28
N ASN A 288 -9.79 15.21 7.14
CA ASN A 288 -9.80 14.80 8.55
C ASN A 288 -10.89 15.49 9.37
N SER A 289 -11.47 16.61 8.94
CA SER A 289 -12.62 17.23 9.61
C SER A 289 -13.84 16.29 9.74
N ARG A 290 -13.89 15.24 8.91
CA ARG A 290 -14.90 14.19 8.89
C ARG A 290 -14.35 12.79 9.16
N GLY A 291 -13.03 12.65 9.41
CA GLY A 291 -12.39 11.35 9.57
C GLY A 291 -12.39 10.49 8.30
N ILE A 292 -12.48 11.13 7.12
CA ILE A 292 -12.55 10.42 5.82
C ILE A 292 -11.17 9.93 5.39
N ASP A 293 -10.11 10.65 5.76
CA ASP A 293 -8.73 10.25 5.49
C ASP A 293 -8.11 9.55 6.71
N LYS A 294 -7.17 8.65 6.48
CA LYS A 294 -6.42 7.99 7.55
C LYS A 294 -5.30 8.83 8.15
N GLY A 295 -5.02 10.00 7.56
CA GLY A 295 -3.92 10.90 7.90
C GLY A 295 -2.95 11.14 6.75
N ALA A 296 -2.07 12.11 6.94
CA ALA A 296 -1.13 12.53 5.89
C ALA A 296 0.03 11.54 5.71
N THR A 297 0.24 11.10 4.48
CA THR A 297 1.41 10.29 4.12
C THR A 297 2.60 11.18 3.80
N MET A 298 3.74 10.87 4.41
CA MET A 298 5.03 11.49 4.11
C MET A 298 6.01 10.44 3.60
N ALA A 299 5.97 10.22 2.28
CA ALA A 299 6.72 9.17 1.61
C ALA A 299 8.17 9.62 1.33
N TYR A 300 9.08 9.38 2.25
CA TYR A 300 10.51 9.68 2.08
C TYR A 300 11.25 8.65 1.24
N GLN A 301 10.84 7.41 1.28
CA GLN A 301 11.45 6.23 0.66
C GLN A 301 12.83 5.88 1.24
N THR A 302 13.72 6.85 1.37
CA THR A 302 15.02 6.78 2.06
C THR A 302 15.47 8.16 2.55
N LEU A 303 16.34 8.19 3.55
CA LEU A 303 17.03 9.39 4.04
C LEU A 303 18.55 9.34 3.77
N CYS A 304 18.99 8.41 2.92
CA CYS A 304 20.35 8.29 2.45
C CYS A 304 20.54 9.10 1.17
N ASP A 305 21.41 10.12 1.18
CA ASP A 305 21.62 11.03 0.04
C ASP A 305 22.12 10.30 -1.20
N GLU A 306 22.96 9.27 -1.03
CA GLU A 306 23.46 8.47 -2.14
C GLU A 306 22.32 7.65 -2.78
N ALA A 307 21.48 7.03 -1.96
CA ALA A 307 20.33 6.30 -2.47
C ALA A 307 19.34 7.24 -3.16
N LEU A 308 19.05 8.43 -2.60
CA LEU A 308 18.20 9.44 -3.25
C LEU A 308 18.71 9.83 -4.63
N LYS A 309 20.03 10.04 -4.76
CA LYS A 309 20.66 10.35 -6.05
C LYS A 309 20.51 9.18 -7.03
N ASN A 310 20.74 7.96 -6.59
CA ASN A 310 20.68 6.77 -7.43
C ASN A 310 19.25 6.49 -7.93
N ILE A 311 18.23 6.78 -7.12
CA ILE A 311 16.82 6.59 -7.49
C ILE A 311 16.18 7.83 -8.13
N ASN A 312 16.96 8.87 -8.48
CA ASN A 312 16.47 10.11 -9.07
C ASN A 312 15.35 10.79 -8.26
N ARG A 313 15.53 10.86 -6.93
CA ARG A 313 14.53 11.44 -6.03
C ARG A 313 15.12 12.59 -5.21
N LYS A 314 14.29 13.60 -4.95
CA LYS A 314 14.55 14.65 -3.97
C LYS A 314 13.47 14.62 -2.90
N ASN A 315 13.87 14.72 -1.66
CA ASN A 315 12.99 14.83 -0.51
C ASN A 315 12.95 16.27 0.02
N LEU A 316 11.96 16.55 0.86
CA LEU A 316 11.97 17.73 1.73
C LEU A 316 13.15 17.64 2.71
N THR A 317 13.67 18.80 3.13
CA THR A 317 14.69 18.83 4.18
C THR A 317 14.11 18.34 5.52
N MET A 318 14.98 17.84 6.40
CA MET A 318 14.52 17.36 7.72
C MET A 318 13.98 18.51 8.59
N GLU A 319 14.50 19.72 8.42
CA GLU A 319 13.98 20.93 9.09
C GLU A 319 12.53 21.19 8.69
N HIS A 320 12.25 21.26 7.38
CA HIS A 320 10.89 21.43 6.87
C HIS A 320 9.95 20.28 7.29
N PHE A 321 10.47 19.06 7.35
CA PHE A 321 9.71 17.92 7.85
C PHE A 321 9.31 18.07 9.32
N SER A 322 10.24 18.51 10.19
CA SER A 322 9.95 18.73 11.62
C SER A 322 8.86 19.80 11.80
N ASP A 323 8.93 20.89 11.02
CA ASP A 323 7.89 21.93 11.05
C ASP A 323 6.52 21.39 10.63
N LEU A 324 6.49 20.56 9.60
CA LEU A 324 5.26 19.89 9.17
C LEU A 324 4.72 18.95 10.25
N MET A 325 5.58 18.16 10.89
CA MET A 325 5.17 17.28 11.99
C MET A 325 4.54 18.07 13.13
N ALA A 326 5.13 19.21 13.49
CA ALA A 326 4.59 20.09 14.52
C ALA A 326 3.19 20.62 14.13
N ASN A 327 3.02 21.06 12.87
CA ASN A 327 1.73 21.55 12.35
C ASN A 327 0.65 20.47 12.35
N TYR A 328 0.97 19.26 11.87
CA TYR A 328 0.04 18.13 11.88
C TYR A 328 -0.35 17.71 13.30
N THR A 329 0.62 17.66 14.21
CA THR A 329 0.40 17.35 15.63
C THR A 329 -0.51 18.40 16.28
N GLN A 330 -0.28 19.70 16.03
CA GLN A 330 -1.14 20.78 16.53
C GLN A 330 -2.56 20.70 15.99
N ALA A 331 -2.72 20.26 14.74
CA ALA A 331 -4.02 20.07 14.10
C ALA A 331 -4.71 18.75 14.48
N ASN A 332 -4.10 17.90 15.32
CA ASN A 332 -4.53 16.53 15.63
C ASN A 332 -4.76 15.66 14.38
N ILE A 333 -3.94 15.85 13.34
CA ILE A 333 -3.98 15.05 12.12
C ILE A 333 -2.91 13.97 12.22
N PRO A 334 -3.27 12.68 12.16
CA PRO A 334 -2.29 11.60 12.15
C PRO A 334 -1.38 11.68 10.92
N THR A 335 -0.10 11.34 11.12
CA THR A 335 0.88 11.27 10.04
C THR A 335 1.51 9.89 10.00
N TYR A 336 1.95 9.48 8.83
CA TYR A 336 2.78 8.29 8.70
C TYR A 336 3.84 8.51 7.62
N SER A 337 5.01 7.92 7.84
CA SER A 337 6.13 7.97 6.89
C SER A 337 6.35 6.62 6.26
N GLU A 338 6.80 6.64 5.00
CA GLU A 338 7.05 5.44 4.22
C GLU A 338 8.51 5.40 3.77
N LEU A 339 9.16 4.26 4.02
CA LEU A 339 10.52 3.96 3.56
C LEU A 339 10.51 2.67 2.74
N ILE A 340 11.50 2.54 1.85
CA ILE A 340 11.72 1.35 1.02
C ILE A 340 13.09 0.76 1.38
N LEU A 341 13.11 -0.48 1.85
CA LEU A 341 14.33 -1.23 2.12
C LEU A 341 14.82 -1.93 0.84
N GLY A 342 16.11 -1.76 0.53
CA GLY A 342 16.75 -2.38 -0.62
C GLY A 342 17.07 -1.41 -1.77
N LEU A 343 16.97 -0.10 -1.54
CA LEU A 343 17.34 0.90 -2.55
C LEU A 343 18.86 0.97 -2.77
N PRO A 344 19.34 1.09 -4.03
CA PRO A 344 20.77 1.13 -4.33
C PRO A 344 21.48 2.35 -3.74
N GLY A 345 22.61 2.14 -3.09
CA GLY A 345 23.38 3.17 -2.39
C GLY A 345 23.10 3.23 -0.89
N GLU A 346 22.09 2.51 -0.41
CA GLU A 346 21.78 2.40 1.02
C GLU A 346 22.52 1.23 1.65
N THR A 347 22.97 1.39 2.89
CA THR A 347 23.52 0.32 3.73
C THR A 347 22.53 -0.06 4.82
N ALA A 348 22.73 -1.18 5.51
CA ALA A 348 21.90 -1.53 6.66
C ALA A 348 21.92 -0.45 7.74
N GLU A 349 23.11 0.10 8.03
CA GLU A 349 23.27 1.17 9.02
C GLU A 349 22.56 2.46 8.59
N SER A 350 22.76 2.92 7.34
CA SER A 350 22.13 4.15 6.86
C SER A 350 20.61 4.05 6.87
N PHE A 351 20.05 2.86 6.58
CA PHE A 351 18.62 2.60 6.64
C PHE A 351 18.09 2.68 8.09
N CYS A 352 18.73 1.99 9.04
CA CYS A 352 18.34 2.01 10.45
C CYS A 352 18.48 3.42 11.05
N GLN A 353 19.55 4.15 10.71
CA GLN A 353 19.72 5.55 11.08
C GLN A 353 18.65 6.45 10.44
N GLY A 354 18.22 6.15 9.22
CA GLY A 354 17.12 6.84 8.54
C GLY A 354 15.81 6.74 9.31
N LEU A 355 15.46 5.55 9.79
CA LEU A 355 14.30 5.34 10.67
C LEU A 355 14.39 6.19 11.94
N CYS A 356 15.56 6.21 12.59
CA CYS A 356 15.79 6.99 13.80
C CYS A 356 15.81 8.51 13.54
N LYS A 357 16.27 8.96 12.37
CA LYS A 357 16.16 10.38 11.96
C LYS A 357 14.70 10.83 11.90
N LEU A 358 13.78 10.01 11.41
CA LEU A 358 12.35 10.33 11.43
C LEU A 358 11.82 10.47 12.86
N LEU A 359 12.23 9.59 13.77
CA LEU A 359 11.83 9.70 15.19
C LEU A 359 12.36 10.99 15.84
N ARG A 360 13.64 11.34 15.60
CA ARG A 360 14.24 12.60 16.10
C ARG A 360 13.50 13.84 15.56
N ALA A 361 12.93 13.73 14.38
CA ALA A 361 12.13 14.79 13.76
C ALA A 361 10.65 14.80 14.16
N GLY A 362 10.26 13.99 15.16
CA GLY A 362 8.91 13.97 15.73
C GLY A 362 7.93 13.01 15.08
N GLN A 363 8.38 12.12 14.16
CA GLN A 363 7.49 11.10 13.57
C GLN A 363 7.27 9.95 14.55
N HIS A 364 6.38 10.14 15.50
CA HIS A 364 6.07 9.13 16.51
C HIS A 364 4.80 8.33 16.22
N ASN A 365 4.00 8.70 15.21
CA ASN A 365 2.75 8.00 14.92
C ASN A 365 2.98 6.66 14.24
N SER A 366 3.42 6.66 12.99
CA SER A 366 3.64 5.43 12.24
C SER A 366 4.72 5.59 11.19
N ILE A 367 5.60 4.61 11.12
CA ILE A 367 6.56 4.44 10.03
C ILE A 367 6.25 3.09 9.40
N SER A 368 6.06 3.06 8.08
CA SER A 368 5.86 1.83 7.31
C SER A 368 7.10 1.57 6.47
N VAL A 369 7.56 0.33 6.47
CA VAL A 369 8.70 -0.10 5.66
C VAL A 369 8.20 -1.06 4.60
N TYR A 370 8.46 -0.73 3.33
CA TYR A 370 8.17 -1.56 2.18
C TYR A 370 9.46 -2.17 1.64
N TYR A 371 9.35 -3.33 1.02
CA TYR A 371 10.47 -3.92 0.30
C TYR A 371 10.60 -3.29 -1.09
N CYS A 372 11.85 -3.09 -1.54
CA CYS A 372 12.11 -2.65 -2.89
C CYS A 372 11.73 -3.76 -3.88
N GLU A 373 10.60 -3.59 -4.56
CA GLU A 373 10.11 -4.52 -5.57
C GLU A 373 10.61 -4.13 -6.95
N LEU A 374 11.03 -5.10 -7.73
CA LEU A 374 11.45 -4.92 -9.12
C LEU A 374 10.23 -5.00 -10.03
N LEU A 375 9.68 -3.84 -10.35
CA LEU A 375 8.53 -3.71 -11.22
C LEU A 375 8.97 -3.74 -12.68
N PRO A 376 8.33 -4.54 -13.55
CA PRO A 376 8.80 -4.78 -14.92
C PRO A 376 9.08 -3.52 -15.76
N ASN A 377 8.25 -2.48 -15.61
CA ASN A 377 8.38 -1.24 -16.37
C ASN A 377 9.20 -0.15 -15.66
N ALA A 378 9.62 -0.38 -14.40
CA ALA A 378 10.44 0.60 -13.69
C ALA A 378 11.87 0.66 -14.27
N PRO A 379 12.50 1.84 -14.34
CA PRO A 379 13.88 1.99 -14.79
C PRO A 379 14.88 1.10 -14.03
N MET A 380 14.60 0.81 -12.75
CA MET A 380 15.41 -0.05 -11.90
C MET A 380 15.47 -1.50 -12.39
N CYS A 381 14.45 -1.98 -13.08
CA CYS A 381 14.38 -3.35 -13.62
C CYS A 381 15.14 -3.52 -14.94
N LYS A 382 15.74 -2.45 -15.50
CA LYS A 382 16.54 -2.52 -16.72
C LYS A 382 17.88 -3.22 -16.45
N PRO A 383 18.34 -4.12 -17.34
CA PRO A 383 19.56 -4.89 -17.12
C PRO A 383 20.80 -4.06 -16.78
N ASP A 384 20.99 -2.93 -17.46
CA ASP A 384 22.13 -2.04 -17.22
C ASP A 384 22.10 -1.39 -15.83
N TYR A 385 20.88 -1.01 -15.36
CA TYR A 385 20.72 -0.47 -14.02
C TYR A 385 20.98 -1.54 -12.96
N MET A 386 20.41 -2.73 -13.12
CA MET A 386 20.63 -3.85 -12.21
C MET A 386 22.13 -4.23 -12.13
N LYS A 387 22.81 -4.30 -13.29
CA LYS A 387 24.25 -4.58 -13.36
C LYS A 387 25.08 -3.50 -12.68
N LYS A 388 24.74 -2.21 -12.90
CA LYS A 388 25.46 -1.07 -12.32
C LYS A 388 25.48 -1.10 -10.80
N PHE A 389 24.38 -1.50 -10.18
CA PHE A 389 24.21 -1.50 -8.72
C PHE A 389 24.28 -2.90 -8.11
N GLU A 390 24.67 -3.89 -8.90
CA GLU A 390 24.78 -5.30 -8.47
C GLU A 390 23.50 -5.78 -7.78
N ILE A 391 22.33 -5.39 -8.33
CA ILE A 391 21.04 -5.75 -7.77
C ILE A 391 20.80 -7.24 -7.93
N GLU A 392 20.62 -7.93 -6.81
CA GLU A 392 20.28 -9.33 -6.75
C GLU A 392 18.80 -9.49 -6.42
N PRO A 393 17.99 -9.98 -7.38
CA PRO A 393 16.57 -10.21 -7.13
C PRO A 393 16.34 -11.52 -6.38
N MET A 394 15.33 -11.52 -5.52
CA MET A 394 14.80 -12.73 -4.91
C MET A 394 13.34 -12.90 -5.32
N LYS A 395 13.02 -14.04 -5.95
CA LYS A 395 11.64 -14.42 -6.22
C LYS A 395 10.96 -14.84 -4.93
N VAL A 396 9.85 -14.19 -4.62
CA VAL A 396 9.06 -14.48 -3.41
C VAL A 396 7.61 -14.73 -3.78
N LYS A 397 6.93 -15.53 -2.99
CA LYS A 397 5.48 -15.68 -3.10
C LYS A 397 4.82 -14.36 -2.73
N PHE A 398 3.88 -13.90 -3.56
CA PHE A 398 3.14 -12.69 -3.28
C PHE A 398 2.29 -12.87 -2.01
N ASN A 399 2.55 -12.06 -1.01
CA ASN A 399 1.85 -12.13 0.27
C ASN A 399 0.61 -11.25 0.26
N HIS A 400 -0.53 -11.89 0.43
CA HIS A 400 -1.81 -11.23 0.64
C HIS A 400 -2.01 -10.95 2.12
N ILE A 401 -1.36 -9.88 2.60
CA ILE A 401 -1.54 -9.42 3.97
C ILE A 401 -3.00 -9.00 4.20
N HIS A 402 -3.52 -9.34 5.37
CA HIS A 402 -4.91 -9.09 5.77
C HIS A 402 -5.96 -9.80 4.89
N SER A 403 -5.56 -10.78 4.13
CA SER A 403 -6.48 -11.69 3.44
C SER A 403 -6.59 -13.01 4.20
N ALA A 404 -7.66 -13.75 3.94
CA ALA A 404 -7.76 -15.11 4.45
C ALA A 404 -6.55 -15.93 3.99
N SER A 405 -5.90 -16.64 4.91
CA SER A 405 -4.81 -17.56 4.60
C SER A 405 -5.28 -18.51 3.51
N GLY A 406 -4.58 -18.50 2.38
CA GLY A 406 -5.04 -19.01 1.10
C GLY A 406 -5.69 -20.39 1.13
N LYS A 407 -6.71 -20.55 0.35
CA LYS A 407 -7.22 -21.87 0.00
C LYS A 407 -6.04 -22.65 -0.61
N LYS A 408 -5.83 -23.89 -0.18
CA LYS A 408 -4.71 -24.76 -0.61
C LYS A 408 -4.58 -24.92 -2.14
N ASP A 409 -5.61 -24.56 -2.89
CA ASP A 409 -5.74 -24.77 -4.34
C ASP A 409 -5.58 -23.47 -5.15
N MET A 410 -5.16 -22.34 -4.54
CA MET A 410 -4.95 -21.12 -5.29
C MET A 410 -3.62 -21.15 -6.05
N ILE A 411 -3.66 -20.75 -7.32
CA ILE A 411 -2.46 -20.51 -8.12
C ILE A 411 -1.64 -19.41 -7.43
N PRO A 412 -0.39 -19.68 -7.01
CA PRO A 412 0.43 -18.69 -6.33
C PRO A 412 0.89 -17.62 -7.31
N GLU A 413 0.91 -16.37 -6.86
CA GLU A 413 1.54 -15.25 -7.54
C GLU A 413 2.93 -14.98 -6.95
N TYR A 414 3.77 -14.26 -7.69
CA TYR A 414 5.15 -14.01 -7.29
C TYR A 414 5.55 -12.56 -7.52
N SER A 415 6.39 -12.05 -6.62
CA SER A 415 7.10 -10.78 -6.75
C SER A 415 8.61 -11.02 -6.81
N TYR A 416 9.34 -10.02 -7.29
CA TYR A 416 10.79 -10.00 -7.27
C TYR A 416 11.26 -8.84 -6.41
N LEU A 417 11.91 -9.15 -5.29
CA LEU A 417 12.39 -8.15 -4.33
C LEU A 417 13.88 -7.99 -4.43
N VAL A 418 14.39 -6.79 -4.21
CA VAL A 418 15.82 -6.53 -4.10
C VAL A 418 16.33 -7.12 -2.79
N ARG A 419 17.15 -8.17 -2.88
CA ARG A 419 17.74 -8.89 -1.73
C ARG A 419 19.07 -8.32 -1.30
N SER A 420 19.89 -7.90 -2.29
CA SER A 420 21.16 -7.26 -2.05
C SER A 420 21.50 -6.28 -3.17
N THR A 421 22.41 -5.37 -2.88
CA THR A 421 22.98 -4.41 -3.83
C THR A 421 24.49 -4.31 -3.56
N SER A 422 25.22 -3.54 -4.36
CA SER A 422 26.65 -3.28 -4.13
C SER A 422 26.96 -2.66 -2.73
N THR A 423 25.95 -2.09 -2.06
CA THR A 423 26.12 -1.42 -0.74
C THR A 423 25.35 -2.10 0.40
N LEU A 424 24.43 -3.01 0.09
CA LEU A 424 23.61 -3.72 1.06
C LEU A 424 23.77 -5.23 0.87
N SER A 425 24.45 -5.90 1.78
CA SER A 425 24.58 -7.37 1.77
C SER A 425 23.27 -8.05 2.14
N ARG A 426 23.17 -9.37 1.89
CA ARG A 426 22.00 -10.18 2.29
C ARG A 426 21.79 -10.16 3.80
N GLU A 427 22.87 -10.31 4.58
CA GLU A 427 22.84 -10.26 6.03
C GLU A 427 22.43 -8.87 6.53
N GLY A 428 22.94 -7.81 5.87
CA GLY A 428 22.57 -6.43 6.14
C GLY A 428 21.08 -6.18 5.87
N TRP A 429 20.53 -6.76 4.80
CA TRP A 429 19.11 -6.69 4.49
C TRP A 429 18.26 -7.36 5.59
N VAL A 430 18.66 -8.54 6.07
CA VAL A 430 17.97 -9.23 7.17
C VAL A 430 18.02 -8.42 8.46
N TYR A 431 19.21 -7.87 8.79
CA TYR A 431 19.38 -7.03 9.98
C TYR A 431 18.51 -5.78 9.94
N ALA A 432 18.52 -5.04 8.82
CA ALA A 432 17.72 -3.83 8.64
C ALA A 432 16.20 -4.13 8.73
N ASN A 433 15.79 -5.29 8.22
CA ASN A 433 14.41 -5.77 8.36
C ASN A 433 14.05 -6.01 9.83
N LEU A 434 14.85 -6.80 10.55
CA LEU A 434 14.60 -7.08 11.97
C LEU A 434 14.57 -5.81 12.81
N PHE A 435 15.48 -4.86 12.52
CA PHE A 435 15.50 -3.56 13.18
C PHE A 435 14.20 -2.78 12.90
N SER A 436 13.76 -2.75 11.65
CA SER A 436 12.53 -2.05 11.28
C SER A 436 11.28 -2.68 11.91
N ILE A 437 11.19 -4.01 11.96
CA ILE A 437 10.10 -4.75 12.59
C ILE A 437 10.07 -4.45 14.09
N CYS A 438 11.25 -4.49 14.75
CA CYS A 438 11.40 -4.15 16.16
C CYS A 438 10.92 -2.72 16.42
N LEU A 439 11.43 -1.72 15.68
CA LEU A 439 11.02 -0.33 15.82
C LEU A 439 9.52 -0.14 15.56
N GLN A 440 8.97 -0.72 14.51
CA GLN A 440 7.54 -0.60 14.21
C GLN A 440 6.67 -1.22 15.31
N CYS A 441 7.02 -2.42 15.80
CA CYS A 441 6.28 -3.08 16.87
C CYS A 441 6.30 -2.26 18.17
N PHE A 442 7.49 -1.88 18.62
CA PHE A 442 7.65 -1.26 19.94
C PHE A 442 7.43 0.26 19.94
N HIS A 443 7.74 0.96 18.84
CA HIS A 443 7.50 2.41 18.74
C HIS A 443 6.19 2.74 18.02
N SER A 444 6.05 2.37 16.75
CA SER A 444 4.90 2.77 15.93
C SER A 444 3.59 2.18 16.45
N LEU A 445 3.57 0.93 16.88
CA LEU A 445 2.42 0.28 17.50
C LEU A 445 2.30 0.56 19.01
N GLY A 446 3.31 1.19 19.64
CA GLY A 446 3.19 1.87 20.92
C GLY A 446 3.55 1.07 22.16
N LEU A 447 4.12 -0.15 22.06
CA LEU A 447 4.43 -0.96 23.24
C LEU A 447 5.47 -0.33 24.17
N LEU A 448 6.51 0.35 23.63
CA LEU A 448 7.56 1.02 24.38
C LEU A 448 7.80 2.47 23.95
N ARG A 449 6.89 3.06 23.19
CA ARG A 449 7.06 4.40 22.61
C ARG A 449 7.43 5.45 23.65
N TYR A 450 6.69 5.52 24.73
CA TYR A 450 6.89 6.57 25.74
C TYR A 450 8.18 6.39 26.51
N PHE A 451 8.61 5.16 26.75
CA PHE A 451 9.93 4.89 27.29
C PHE A 451 11.04 5.35 26.33
N ALA A 452 10.91 5.05 25.05
CA ALA A 452 11.92 5.45 24.05
C ALA A 452 12.01 6.98 23.91
N ILE A 453 10.87 7.69 23.92
CA ILE A 453 10.85 9.17 23.85
C ILE A 453 11.47 9.77 25.12
N TYR A 454 11.09 9.29 26.28
CA TYR A 454 11.64 9.75 27.55
C TYR A 454 13.15 9.46 27.66
N ALA A 455 13.58 8.26 27.26
CA ALA A 455 14.99 7.89 27.25
C ALA A 455 15.82 8.84 26.36
N TYR A 456 15.27 9.24 25.21
CA TYR A 456 15.94 10.17 24.32
C TYR A 456 16.10 11.56 24.93
N TYR A 457 15.03 12.15 25.48
CA TYR A 457 15.06 13.54 25.95
C TYR A 457 15.63 13.69 27.36
N GLU A 458 15.38 12.74 28.26
CA GLU A 458 15.73 12.88 29.68
C GLU A 458 16.98 12.06 30.07
N LEU A 459 17.21 10.89 29.42
CA LEU A 459 18.36 10.05 29.74
C LEU A 459 19.50 10.17 28.71
N GLY A 460 19.29 10.91 27.61
CA GLY A 460 20.31 11.07 26.57
C GLY A 460 20.61 9.80 25.77
N ILE A 461 19.70 8.83 25.75
CA ILE A 461 19.86 7.57 25.01
C ILE A 461 19.26 7.77 23.60
N ASP A 462 20.10 7.74 22.57
CA ASP A 462 19.64 7.90 21.20
C ASP A 462 18.68 6.76 20.78
N TYR A 463 17.71 7.07 19.90
CA TYR A 463 16.78 6.06 19.39
C TYR A 463 17.50 4.88 18.71
N TYR A 464 18.60 5.15 18.02
CA TYR A 464 19.37 4.09 17.38
C TYR A 464 19.96 3.13 18.41
N ASP A 465 20.56 3.65 19.47
CA ASP A 465 21.12 2.85 20.56
C ASP A 465 20.03 2.09 21.31
N PHE A 466 18.90 2.74 21.58
CA PHE A 466 17.76 2.11 22.24
C PHE A 466 17.23 0.91 21.44
N TYR A 467 16.93 1.09 20.13
CA TYR A 467 16.35 0.01 19.33
C TYR A 467 17.37 -1.05 18.90
N THR A 468 18.65 -0.71 18.75
CA THR A 468 19.72 -1.71 18.56
C THR A 468 19.84 -2.61 19.78
N SER A 469 19.94 -2.03 20.98
CA SER A 469 20.00 -2.78 22.23
C SER A 469 18.75 -3.63 22.47
N LEU A 470 17.56 -3.10 22.14
CA LEU A 470 16.30 -3.85 22.23
C LEU A 470 16.28 -5.06 21.28
N LEU A 471 16.70 -4.87 20.01
CA LEU A 471 16.76 -5.96 19.04
C LEU A 471 17.75 -7.04 19.48
N GLU A 472 18.94 -6.65 19.96
CA GLU A 472 19.94 -7.58 20.50
C GLU A 472 19.38 -8.36 21.69
N PHE A 473 18.73 -7.66 22.61
CA PHE A 473 18.06 -8.28 23.76
C PHE A 473 17.01 -9.30 23.31
N CYS A 474 16.13 -8.92 22.35
CA CYS A 474 15.08 -9.80 21.83
C CYS A 474 15.66 -11.05 21.17
N LEU A 475 16.74 -10.92 20.39
CA LEU A 475 17.36 -12.05 19.70
C LEU A 475 18.10 -13.00 20.69
N ALA A 476 18.63 -12.47 21.78
CA ALA A 476 19.36 -13.22 22.81
C ALA A 476 18.41 -13.86 23.84
N ASP A 477 17.15 -13.43 23.93
CA ASP A 477 16.21 -13.97 24.88
C ASP A 477 15.95 -15.47 24.67
N GLU A 478 15.96 -16.26 25.75
CA GLU A 478 15.69 -17.70 25.70
C GLU A 478 14.20 -18.06 25.76
N GLY A 479 13.34 -17.06 26.08
CA GLY A 479 11.91 -17.23 26.16
C GLY A 479 11.16 -16.94 24.86
N MET A 480 9.85 -16.71 25.00
CA MET A 480 8.92 -16.44 23.90
C MET A 480 9.39 -15.32 22.99
N THR A 481 9.89 -14.22 23.55
CA THR A 481 10.38 -13.07 22.77
C THR A 481 11.46 -13.50 21.78
N GLY A 482 12.46 -14.26 22.25
CA GLY A 482 13.54 -14.72 21.38
C GLY A 482 13.09 -15.76 20.37
N GLU A 483 12.15 -16.64 20.71
CA GLU A 483 11.57 -17.59 19.76
C GLU A 483 10.92 -16.86 18.60
N LEU A 484 10.08 -15.85 18.86
CA LEU A 484 9.41 -15.05 17.84
C LEU A 484 10.41 -14.32 16.92
N PHE A 485 11.42 -13.65 17.49
CA PHE A 485 12.41 -12.93 16.70
C PHE A 485 13.32 -13.85 15.88
N ARG A 486 13.72 -15.01 16.42
CA ARG A 486 14.48 -16.01 15.67
C ARG A 486 13.66 -16.66 14.56
N GLU A 487 12.37 -16.88 14.77
CA GLU A 487 11.47 -17.34 13.70
C GLU A 487 11.38 -16.34 12.57
N ILE A 488 11.16 -15.06 12.89
CA ILE A 488 11.13 -13.98 11.88
C ILE A 488 12.45 -13.92 11.12
N LYS A 489 13.59 -13.97 11.83
CA LYS A 489 14.92 -14.00 11.20
C LYS A 489 15.04 -15.15 10.21
N ARG A 490 14.63 -16.35 10.60
CA ARG A 490 14.67 -17.54 9.74
C ARG A 490 13.80 -17.38 8.48
N LYS A 491 12.61 -16.78 8.61
CA LYS A 491 11.74 -16.45 7.48
C LYS A 491 12.40 -15.43 6.55
N LEU A 492 13.00 -14.39 7.09
CA LEU A 492 13.70 -13.37 6.33
C LEU A 492 14.97 -13.91 5.64
N ASP A 493 15.65 -14.88 6.19
CA ASP A 493 16.80 -15.57 5.56
C ASP A 493 16.40 -16.35 4.29
N GLY A 494 15.10 -16.48 4.01
CA GLY A 494 14.58 -17.16 2.81
C GLY A 494 14.47 -18.68 2.97
N SER A 495 14.62 -19.20 4.20
CA SER A 495 14.49 -20.63 4.49
C SER A 495 13.07 -21.18 4.31
N LEU A 496 12.05 -20.32 4.18
CA LEU A 496 10.64 -20.67 4.00
C LEU A 496 10.05 -20.06 2.71
N GLU A 497 10.80 -19.98 1.63
CA GLU A 497 10.34 -19.58 0.29
C GLU A 497 9.51 -18.28 0.26
N GLY A 498 9.87 -17.30 1.11
CA GLY A 498 9.21 -15.99 1.14
C GLY A 498 7.90 -15.96 1.91
N GLU A 499 7.62 -16.87 2.82
CA GLU A 499 6.54 -16.72 3.79
C GLU A 499 6.88 -15.63 4.82
N TRP A 500 6.75 -14.37 4.39
CA TRP A 500 7.15 -13.20 5.19
C TRP A 500 5.96 -12.55 5.87
N ASN A 501 5.23 -13.36 6.59
CA ASN A 501 4.06 -12.93 7.35
C ASN A 501 3.96 -13.71 8.66
N HIS A 502 3.11 -13.21 9.53
CA HIS A 502 2.71 -13.89 10.76
C HIS A 502 1.28 -14.41 10.60
N SER A 503 1.03 -15.61 11.09
CA SER A 503 -0.30 -16.22 11.14
C SER A 503 -0.49 -16.91 12.48
N ASN A 504 -1.54 -16.53 13.19
CA ASN A 504 -1.99 -17.21 14.41
C ASN A 504 -3.53 -17.21 14.40
N PRO A 505 -4.16 -18.40 14.40
CA PRO A 505 -5.62 -18.54 14.38
C PRO A 505 -6.34 -17.79 15.52
N VAL A 506 -5.67 -17.53 16.62
CA VAL A 506 -6.20 -16.73 17.74
C VAL A 506 -6.58 -15.31 17.26
N PHE A 507 -5.83 -14.74 16.34
CA PHE A 507 -6.04 -13.39 15.82
C PHE A 507 -6.88 -13.37 14.53
N GLY A 508 -7.55 -14.46 14.22
CA GLY A 508 -8.34 -14.66 13.02
C GLY A 508 -7.59 -15.45 11.93
N ASN A 509 -8.36 -15.89 10.94
CA ASN A 509 -7.82 -16.68 9.83
C ASN A 509 -7.28 -15.77 8.71
N VAL A 510 -6.37 -14.86 9.08
CA VAL A 510 -5.72 -13.92 8.19
C VAL A 510 -4.21 -13.89 8.43
N THR A 511 -3.47 -13.36 7.46
CA THR A 511 -2.03 -13.11 7.59
C THR A 511 -1.76 -11.67 8.01
N TRP A 512 -0.78 -11.46 8.87
CA TRP A 512 -0.38 -10.19 9.46
C TRP A 512 1.05 -9.83 9.02
N PHE A 513 1.36 -8.54 8.92
CA PHE A 513 2.75 -8.12 8.89
C PHE A 513 3.47 -8.60 10.17
N PHE A 514 4.78 -8.79 10.10
CA PHE A 514 5.55 -9.28 11.25
C PHE A 514 5.40 -8.38 12.48
N GLU A 515 5.49 -7.07 12.32
CA GLU A 515 5.35 -6.11 13.42
C GLU A 515 3.95 -6.13 14.02
N GLU A 516 2.91 -6.34 13.21
CA GLU A 516 1.54 -6.48 13.68
C GLU A 516 1.32 -7.79 14.43
N GLY A 517 1.87 -8.88 13.88
CA GLY A 517 1.84 -10.19 14.52
C GLY A 517 2.56 -10.18 15.86
N LEU A 518 3.77 -9.62 15.93
CA LEU A 518 4.51 -9.46 17.19
C LEU A 518 3.72 -8.65 18.22
N TYR A 519 3.12 -7.53 17.78
CA TYR A 519 2.28 -6.70 18.66
C TYR A 519 1.13 -7.51 19.25
N LEU A 520 0.42 -8.29 18.44
CA LEU A 520 -0.68 -9.14 18.88
C LEU A 520 -0.21 -10.25 19.83
N GLU A 521 0.94 -10.87 19.55
CA GLU A 521 1.53 -11.90 20.45
C GLU A 521 1.89 -11.31 21.82
N PHE A 522 2.49 -10.12 21.86
CA PHE A 522 2.80 -9.45 23.14
C PHE A 522 1.54 -9.04 23.91
N LEU A 523 0.47 -8.63 23.23
CA LEU A 523 -0.79 -8.34 23.89
C LEU A 523 -1.49 -9.59 24.41
N TYR A 524 -1.41 -10.69 23.67
CA TYR A 524 -2.00 -11.98 24.07
C TYR A 524 -1.25 -12.58 25.26
N ASN A 525 0.07 -12.47 25.26
CA ASN A 525 0.97 -12.94 26.29
C ASN A 525 1.51 -11.75 27.12
N PHE A 526 0.62 -10.95 27.68
CA PHE A 526 0.98 -9.66 28.31
C PHE A 526 1.95 -9.79 29.48
N ASP A 527 1.92 -10.93 30.21
CA ASP A 527 2.88 -11.21 31.26
C ASP A 527 4.31 -11.38 30.73
N GLU A 528 4.48 -11.95 29.54
CA GLU A 528 5.79 -12.04 28.87
C GLU A 528 6.28 -10.66 28.42
N PHE A 529 5.38 -9.81 27.96
CA PHE A 529 5.70 -8.40 27.71
C PHE A 529 6.15 -7.69 29.00
N GLY A 530 5.49 -7.92 30.12
CA GLY A 530 5.91 -7.42 31.45
C GLY A 530 7.33 -7.85 31.81
N LYS A 531 7.69 -9.11 31.57
CA LYS A 531 9.06 -9.62 31.80
C LYS A 531 10.10 -8.94 30.90
N LEU A 532 9.74 -8.64 29.65
CA LEU A 532 10.61 -7.86 28.77
C LEU A 532 10.86 -6.47 29.34
N VAL A 533 9.81 -5.78 29.80
CA VAL A 533 9.93 -4.45 30.42
C VAL A 533 10.82 -4.50 31.67
N ASP A 534 10.63 -5.46 32.56
CA ASP A 534 11.43 -5.61 33.78
C ASP A 534 12.90 -5.91 33.47
N ARG A 535 13.20 -6.72 32.47
CA ARG A 535 14.56 -7.17 32.13
C ARG A 535 15.32 -6.21 31.24
N PHE A 536 14.64 -5.52 30.33
CA PHE A 536 15.25 -4.60 29.37
C PHE A 536 15.09 -3.14 29.78
N VAL A 537 13.85 -2.66 30.01
CA VAL A 537 13.58 -1.22 30.23
C VAL A 537 14.01 -0.78 31.63
N LYS A 538 13.59 -1.50 32.65
CA LYS A 538 13.84 -1.12 34.06
C LYS A 538 15.31 -0.86 34.38
N PRO A 539 16.30 -1.63 33.91
CA PRO A 539 17.71 -1.36 34.17
C PRO A 539 18.20 -0.03 33.58
N MET A 540 17.65 0.41 32.44
CA MET A 540 18.00 1.69 31.82
C MET A 540 17.55 2.89 32.66
N PHE A 541 16.45 2.73 33.39
CA PHE A 541 15.85 3.76 34.24
C PHE A 541 16.26 3.65 35.72
N LYS A 542 17.33 2.93 36.02
CA LYS A 542 17.76 2.70 37.38
C LYS A 542 18.07 4.02 38.11
N GLY A 543 17.30 4.29 39.17
CA GLY A 543 17.42 5.51 39.97
C GLY A 543 16.61 6.69 39.46
N ASP A 544 15.89 6.55 38.33
CA ASP A 544 14.94 7.57 37.88
C ASP A 544 13.66 7.51 38.72
N ALA A 545 13.34 8.64 39.38
CA ALA A 545 12.17 8.75 40.27
C ALA A 545 10.83 8.69 39.49
N LEU A 546 10.83 8.84 38.18
CA LEU A 546 9.63 8.84 37.35
C LEU A 546 9.33 7.47 36.73
N TYR A 547 10.22 6.49 36.87
CA TYR A 547 10.07 5.19 36.21
C TYR A 547 8.71 4.53 36.47
N ASP A 548 8.30 4.44 37.74
CA ASP A 548 7.06 3.75 38.11
C ASP A 548 5.81 4.47 37.57
N GLU A 549 5.80 5.79 37.57
CA GLU A 549 4.72 6.62 36.99
C GLU A 549 4.68 6.51 35.47
N LEU A 550 5.84 6.56 34.80
CA LEU A 550 5.97 6.38 33.38
C LEU A 550 5.56 4.97 32.94
N LEU A 551 5.94 3.94 33.72
CA LEU A 551 5.52 2.56 33.49
C LEU A 551 3.99 2.43 33.56
N ALA A 552 3.39 2.98 34.60
CA ALA A 552 1.95 2.97 34.78
C ALA A 552 1.25 3.69 33.62
N PHE A 553 1.78 4.87 33.20
CA PHE A 553 1.27 5.60 32.01
C PHE A 553 1.39 4.77 30.74
N GLN A 554 2.57 4.21 30.44
CA GLN A 554 2.83 3.40 29.23
C GLN A 554 1.89 2.18 29.16
N LEU A 555 1.73 1.43 30.26
CA LEU A 555 0.89 0.23 30.28
C LEU A 555 -0.61 0.55 30.14
N ASN A 556 -1.07 1.66 30.74
CA ASN A 556 -2.45 2.09 30.59
C ASN A 556 -2.77 2.67 29.20
N ALA A 557 -1.78 3.24 28.53
CA ALA A 557 -1.93 3.72 27.15
C ALA A 557 -2.08 2.59 26.11
N ILE A 558 -1.67 1.35 26.46
CA ILE A 558 -1.82 0.18 25.58
C ILE A 558 -3.27 -0.30 25.61
N LYS A 559 -3.93 -0.33 24.46
CA LYS A 559 -5.29 -0.83 24.31
C LYS A 559 -5.28 -2.35 24.18
N ARG A 560 -6.10 -3.03 24.99
CA ARG A 560 -6.25 -4.47 24.97
C ARG A 560 -7.71 -4.88 24.72
N PRO A 561 -7.98 -6.10 24.20
CA PRO A 561 -9.35 -6.62 24.12
C PRO A 561 -9.91 -6.88 25.53
N PHE A 562 -11.21 -7.05 25.66
CA PHE A 562 -11.95 -7.30 26.90
C PHE A 562 -11.93 -6.16 27.93
N GLU A 563 -11.23 -5.06 27.64
CA GLU A 563 -11.16 -3.90 28.52
C GLU A 563 -12.11 -2.80 28.05
N ASP A 564 -12.87 -2.25 29.00
CA ASP A 564 -13.57 -0.99 28.86
C ASP A 564 -12.59 0.19 29.01
N GLY A 565 -13.08 1.42 28.85
CA GLY A 565 -12.27 2.61 29.10
C GLY A 565 -11.67 2.58 30.50
N LYS A 566 -10.44 3.05 30.63
CA LYS A 566 -9.70 3.10 31.88
C LYS A 566 -9.63 4.53 32.37
N ASN A 567 -9.91 4.73 33.66
CA ASN A 567 -9.54 5.94 34.38
C ASN A 567 -8.27 5.67 35.18
N PHE A 568 -7.28 6.50 35.00
CA PHE A 568 -5.99 6.37 35.65
C PHE A 568 -5.52 7.72 36.19
N GLU A 569 -5.09 7.77 37.45
CA GLU A 569 -4.50 8.95 38.08
C GLU A 569 -2.99 8.80 38.10
N CYS A 570 -2.30 9.83 37.66
CA CYS A 570 -0.86 9.89 37.58
C CYS A 570 -0.34 11.15 38.29
N GLY A 571 0.80 11.06 38.95
CA GLY A 571 1.45 12.19 39.62
C GLY A 571 2.09 13.22 38.67
N TYR A 572 2.00 13.00 37.34
CA TYR A 572 2.63 13.83 36.31
C TYR A 572 1.75 13.98 35.08
N ASP A 573 1.86 15.14 34.38
CA ASP A 573 1.21 15.37 33.11
C ASP A 573 2.07 14.90 31.92
N PHE A 574 2.09 13.58 31.71
CA PHE A 574 2.81 12.97 30.58
C PHE A 574 2.23 13.31 29.22
N VAL A 575 0.93 13.57 29.10
CA VAL A 575 0.33 13.93 27.80
C VAL A 575 0.86 15.24 27.30
N THR A 576 0.87 16.28 28.17
CA THR A 576 1.44 17.57 27.82
C THR A 576 2.94 17.46 27.54
N TYR A 577 3.66 16.67 28.35
CA TYR A 577 5.08 16.42 28.14
C TYR A 577 5.35 15.82 26.75
N PHE A 578 4.73 14.68 26.40
CA PHE A 578 4.97 14.02 25.11
C PHE A 578 4.49 14.82 23.89
N ARG A 579 3.46 15.65 24.03
CA ARG A 579 3.02 16.59 22.99
C ARG A 579 4.02 17.72 22.75
N ASN A 580 4.81 18.05 23.73
CA ASN A 580 5.79 19.14 23.66
C ASN A 580 7.24 18.63 23.53
N ALA A 581 7.48 17.34 23.69
CA ALA A 581 8.80 16.76 23.54
C ALA A 581 9.36 17.10 22.14
N GLY A 582 10.59 17.64 22.12
CA GLY A 582 11.24 18.09 20.88
C GLY A 582 10.95 19.54 20.45
N LYS A 583 10.12 20.29 21.17
CA LYS A 583 9.96 21.74 20.95
C LYS A 583 11.03 22.53 21.72
N ASP A 584 11.40 23.73 21.18
CA ASP A 584 12.40 24.65 21.72
C ASP A 584 12.07 25.07 23.14
N ASN A 585 11.63 24.63 24.03
CA ASN A 585 11.34 24.93 25.45
C ASN A 585 10.53 23.79 26.12
N ALA A 586 10.69 22.55 25.65
CA ALA A 586 10.10 21.41 26.34
C ALA A 586 10.67 21.32 27.76
N ALA A 587 9.80 21.44 28.75
CA ALA A 587 10.16 21.22 30.15
C ALA A 587 10.05 19.73 30.50
N PRO A 588 10.85 19.22 31.45
CA PRO A 588 10.65 17.88 32.01
C PRO A 588 9.20 17.67 32.51
N PRO A 589 8.73 16.43 32.66
CA PRO A 589 7.37 16.18 33.14
C PRO A 589 7.10 16.91 34.47
N GLU A 590 6.07 17.75 34.48
CA GLU A 590 5.73 18.50 35.69
C GLU A 590 4.90 17.63 36.65
N LYS A 591 5.18 17.78 37.94
CA LYS A 591 4.43 17.11 38.98
C LYS A 591 3.03 17.71 39.07
N SER A 592 2.04 16.93 38.69
CA SER A 592 0.63 17.34 38.65
C SER A 592 -0.24 16.11 38.81
N LEU A 593 -1.19 16.16 39.73
CA LEU A 593 -2.17 15.08 39.84
C LEU A 593 -3.09 15.13 38.61
N THR A 594 -2.78 14.31 37.61
CA THR A 594 -3.47 14.29 36.33
C THR A 594 -4.32 13.04 36.24
N ARG A 595 -5.59 13.22 35.90
CA ARG A 595 -6.51 12.11 35.65
C ARG A 595 -6.63 11.87 34.16
N TYR A 596 -6.23 10.70 33.70
CA TYR A 596 -6.36 10.25 32.33
C TYR A 596 -7.63 9.42 32.15
N ASP A 597 -8.40 9.74 31.13
CA ASP A 597 -9.57 8.97 30.70
C ASP A 597 -9.24 8.30 29.36
N PHE A 598 -8.72 7.08 29.42
CA PHE A 598 -8.49 6.27 28.23
C PHE A 598 -9.79 5.60 27.80
N ARG A 599 -10.64 6.33 27.09
CA ARG A 599 -11.89 5.78 26.59
C ARG A 599 -11.63 4.72 25.56
N ALA A 600 -11.97 3.48 25.88
CA ALA A 600 -12.15 2.47 24.84
C ALA A 600 -13.39 2.85 24.05
N VAL A 601 -13.21 3.14 22.77
CA VAL A 601 -14.33 3.46 21.87
C VAL A 601 -15.29 2.27 21.78
N LYS A 602 -14.79 1.04 21.99
CA LYS A 602 -15.56 -0.20 21.94
C LYS A 602 -14.83 -1.28 22.74
N LYS A 603 -15.56 -2.04 23.53
CA LYS A 603 -15.08 -3.29 24.13
C LYS A 603 -15.11 -4.38 23.04
N TYR A 604 -14.03 -5.12 22.95
CA TYR A 604 -13.93 -6.29 22.06
C TYR A 604 -14.02 -7.55 22.91
N GLU A 605 -14.88 -8.47 22.52
CA GLU A 605 -15.13 -9.72 23.24
C GLU A 605 -14.34 -10.91 22.67
N ASP A 606 -13.60 -10.70 21.59
CA ASP A 606 -12.74 -11.70 20.97
C ASP A 606 -11.51 -11.07 20.31
N TRP A 607 -10.47 -11.87 20.14
CA TRP A 607 -9.22 -11.46 19.53
C TRP A 607 -9.32 -11.15 18.03
N PRO A 608 -10.02 -11.94 17.19
CA PRO A 608 -10.14 -11.66 15.77
C PRO A 608 -10.74 -10.28 15.46
N ASN A 609 -11.83 -9.92 16.12
CA ASN A 609 -12.45 -8.60 15.94
C ASN A 609 -11.55 -7.48 16.45
N PHE A 610 -10.89 -7.66 17.60
CA PHE A 610 -9.90 -6.69 18.09
C PHE A 610 -8.75 -6.49 17.11
N ALA A 611 -8.12 -7.57 16.65
CA ALA A 611 -7.01 -7.51 15.71
C ALA A 611 -7.42 -6.80 14.41
N LYS A 612 -8.59 -7.13 13.87
CA LYS A 612 -9.13 -6.52 12.67
C LYS A 612 -9.40 -5.02 12.85
N GLU A 613 -10.13 -4.63 13.87
CA GLU A 613 -10.59 -3.25 14.05
C GLU A 613 -9.47 -2.32 14.55
N ILE A 614 -8.59 -2.80 15.43
CA ILE A 614 -7.57 -1.98 16.07
C ILE A 614 -6.25 -2.03 15.29
N VAL A 615 -5.78 -3.21 14.89
CA VAL A 615 -4.48 -3.31 14.22
C VAL A 615 -4.64 -3.07 12.73
N TRP A 616 -5.47 -3.82 12.04
CA TRP A 616 -5.65 -3.66 10.59
C TRP A 616 -6.38 -2.35 10.22
N TYR A 617 -7.65 -2.20 10.62
CA TYR A 617 -8.44 -1.01 10.25
C TYR A 617 -8.01 0.24 11.02
N GLY A 618 -7.62 0.10 12.28
CA GLY A 618 -7.12 1.20 13.10
C GLY A 618 -5.87 1.83 12.47
N ARG A 619 -4.92 1.01 12.06
CA ARG A 619 -3.70 1.47 11.38
C ARG A 619 -4.03 2.13 10.02
N ARG A 620 -4.94 1.55 9.23
CA ARG A 620 -5.40 2.13 7.95
C ARG A 620 -6.14 3.47 8.12
N LYS A 621 -6.90 3.62 9.19
CA LYS A 621 -7.67 4.84 9.47
C LYS A 621 -6.84 5.91 10.21
N GLY A 622 -5.54 5.67 10.45
CA GLY A 622 -4.72 6.55 11.27
C GLY A 622 -5.14 6.59 12.74
N ALA A 623 -5.99 5.65 13.18
CA ALA A 623 -6.38 5.55 14.57
C ALA A 623 -5.15 5.24 15.42
N THR A 624 -4.93 6.02 16.46
CA THR A 624 -3.93 5.72 17.47
C THR A 624 -4.34 4.44 18.20
N LEU A 625 -3.44 3.48 18.26
CA LEU A 625 -3.67 2.20 18.95
C LEU A 625 -3.76 2.38 20.47
N TYR A 626 -3.40 3.54 20.96
CA TYR A 626 -3.52 4.00 22.34
C TYR A 626 -4.21 5.36 22.29
N GLY A 627 -5.31 5.45 22.97
CA GLY A 627 -6.05 6.69 23.07
C GLY A 627 -5.40 7.61 24.08
N ILE A 628 -4.66 8.61 23.63
CA ILE A 628 -4.52 9.84 24.34
C ILE A 628 -5.50 10.79 23.71
N GLY A 629 -6.64 10.96 24.33
CA GLY A 629 -7.69 11.88 23.88
C GLY A 629 -7.26 13.33 23.89
#